data_fa6fbbd2c08d39793a7db60f591354f9
#
_entry.id   fa6fbbd2c08d39793a7db60f591354f9
#
_cell.length_a   1.000
_cell.length_b   1.000
_cell.length_c   1.000
_cell.angle_alpha   90.00
_cell.angle_beta   90.00
_cell.angle_gamma   90.00
#
_symmetry.space_group_name_H-M   'P 1'
#
loop_
_entity.id
_entity.type
_entity.pdbx_description
1 polymer ?
#
loop_
_entity_poly.entity_id
_entity_poly.type
_entity_poly.pdbx_seq_one_letter_code
_entity_poly.pdbx_strand_id
1 'polypeptide(L)'
;MRGVGQLALHSTDPSRAAEFYESAFGFRRRAADDGGVDLELGGFELSFRRAERPARDGMQLGFRVDTAAEVDAWAQELSQRGFALLGPASGDRWEGTRSFRVSDPDGRQVAIFYHYPA
;
A
#
# COMPACT_ATOMS: atom_id res chain seq x y z
N MET A 1 -6.41 22.81 -7.76
CA MET A 1 -5.95 21.76 -6.83
C MET A 1 -6.95 20.63 -6.82
N ARG A 2 -6.48 19.40 -6.96
CA ARG A 2 -7.34 18.21 -7.06
C ARG A 2 -7.13 17.19 -5.92
N GLY A 3 -6.47 17.61 -4.86
CA GLY A 3 -6.12 16.75 -3.74
C GLY A 3 -4.67 16.30 -3.79
N VAL A 4 -4.35 15.27 -3.01
CA VAL A 4 -3.01 14.72 -2.94
C VAL A 4 -2.75 13.87 -4.19
N GLY A 5 -1.69 14.18 -4.93
CA GLY A 5 -1.35 13.48 -6.17
C GLY A 5 -0.08 12.64 -6.09
N GLN A 6 0.75 12.86 -5.07
CA GLN A 6 2.03 12.17 -4.95
C GLN A 6 2.38 11.94 -3.48
N LEU A 7 3.04 10.80 -3.24
CA LEU A 7 3.70 10.52 -1.97
C LEU A 7 5.10 9.98 -2.29
N ALA A 8 6.13 10.59 -1.72
CA ALA A 8 7.50 10.15 -1.88
C ALA A 8 8.00 9.58 -0.55
N LEU A 9 8.51 8.35 -0.58
CA LEU A 9 8.96 7.61 0.59
C LEU A 9 10.42 7.19 0.42
N HIS A 10 11.13 7.06 1.51
CA HIS A 10 12.49 6.54 1.49
C HIS A 10 12.47 5.01 1.51
N SER A 11 13.42 4.40 0.79
CA SER A 11 13.61 2.96 0.75
C SER A 11 15.10 2.63 0.65
N THR A 12 15.52 1.61 1.36
CA THR A 12 16.90 1.10 1.21
C THR A 12 17.07 0.33 -0.08
N ASP A 13 15.99 -0.14 -0.66
CA ASP A 13 15.97 -0.83 -1.95
C ASP A 13 14.70 -0.41 -2.72
N PRO A 14 14.73 0.74 -3.42
CA PRO A 14 13.58 1.24 -4.15
C PRO A 14 13.01 0.26 -5.17
N SER A 15 13.86 -0.51 -5.83
CA SER A 15 13.41 -1.50 -6.82
C SER A 15 12.59 -2.61 -6.19
N ARG A 16 13.02 -3.10 -5.04
CA ARG A 16 12.29 -4.13 -4.30
C ARG A 16 10.97 -3.59 -3.75
N ALA A 17 10.98 -2.36 -3.22
CA ALA A 17 9.75 -1.70 -2.80
C ALA A 17 8.77 -1.56 -3.96
N ALA A 18 9.25 -1.10 -5.11
CA ALA A 18 8.44 -0.95 -6.32
C ALA A 18 7.83 -2.28 -6.76
N GLU A 19 8.62 -3.35 -6.79
CA GLU A 19 8.12 -4.69 -7.16
C GLU A 19 6.98 -5.16 -6.28
N PHE A 20 7.05 -4.87 -4.99
CA PHE A 20 5.97 -5.20 -4.06
C PHE A 20 4.66 -4.50 -4.46
N TYR A 21 4.70 -3.19 -4.69
CA TYR A 21 3.50 -2.42 -5.02
C TYR A 21 2.99 -2.73 -6.44
N GLU A 22 3.89 -2.99 -7.38
CA GLU A 22 3.51 -3.46 -8.71
C GLU A 22 2.79 -4.80 -8.64
N SER A 23 3.35 -5.74 -7.91
CA SER A 23 2.84 -7.10 -7.80
C SER A 23 1.56 -7.18 -6.96
N ALA A 24 1.54 -6.53 -5.78
CA ALA A 24 0.41 -6.65 -4.86
C ALA A 24 -0.79 -5.83 -5.33
N PHE A 25 -0.58 -4.60 -5.81
CA PHE A 25 -1.65 -3.64 -6.02
C PHE A 25 -1.81 -3.15 -7.46
N GLY A 26 -0.94 -3.58 -8.36
CA GLY A 26 -1.07 -3.21 -9.77
C GLY A 26 -0.55 -1.83 -10.13
N PHE A 27 0.33 -1.25 -9.32
CA PHE A 27 1.02 -0.02 -9.71
C PHE A 27 1.84 -0.25 -10.97
N ARG A 28 1.99 0.79 -11.77
CA ARG A 28 2.80 0.76 -12.98
C ARG A 28 4.03 1.63 -12.79
N ARG A 29 5.17 1.13 -13.24
CA ARG A 29 6.43 1.87 -13.18
C ARG A 29 6.43 2.96 -14.26
N ARG A 30 6.65 4.21 -13.84
CA ARG A 30 6.76 5.35 -14.74
C ARG A 30 8.20 5.68 -15.10
N ALA A 31 9.06 5.66 -14.09
CA ALA A 31 10.45 6.02 -14.25
C ALA A 31 11.29 5.34 -13.17
N ALA A 32 12.56 5.09 -13.50
CA ALA A 32 13.53 4.56 -12.55
C ALA A 32 14.91 5.08 -12.91
N ASP A 33 15.68 5.40 -11.87
CA ASP A 33 17.10 5.76 -11.99
C ASP A 33 17.84 5.28 -10.74
N ASP A 34 19.10 5.68 -10.60
CA ASP A 34 19.90 5.28 -9.44
C ASP A 34 19.37 5.84 -8.11
N GLY A 35 18.61 6.93 -8.16
CA GLY A 35 18.06 7.59 -6.99
C GLY A 35 16.72 7.04 -6.52
N GLY A 36 16.01 6.30 -7.37
CA GLY A 36 14.73 5.78 -6.98
C GLY A 36 13.84 5.28 -8.11
N VAL A 37 12.60 4.98 -7.75
CA VAL A 37 11.58 4.47 -8.68
C VAL A 37 10.28 5.25 -8.47
N ASP A 38 9.67 5.66 -9.56
CA ASP A 38 8.35 6.30 -9.55
C ASP A 38 7.30 5.34 -10.09
N LEU A 39 6.24 5.14 -9.33
CA LEU A 39 5.10 4.30 -9.67
C LEU A 39 3.84 5.15 -9.84
N GLU A 40 2.86 4.64 -10.55
CA GLU A 40 1.59 5.32 -10.78
C GLU A 40 0.43 4.33 -10.74
N LEU A 41 -0.68 4.76 -10.14
CA LEU A 41 -1.94 4.03 -10.15
C LEU A 41 -3.09 5.03 -10.01
N GLY A 42 -3.99 5.04 -10.99
CA GLY A 42 -5.19 5.87 -10.95
C GLY A 42 -4.93 7.37 -10.81
N GLY A 43 -3.84 7.86 -11.39
CA GLY A 43 -3.45 9.27 -11.28
C GLY A 43 -2.68 9.63 -10.02
N PHE A 44 -2.49 8.68 -9.12
CA PHE A 44 -1.68 8.86 -7.92
C PHE A 44 -0.26 8.36 -8.17
N GLU A 45 0.73 9.16 -7.78
CA GLU A 45 2.15 8.79 -7.92
C GLU A 45 2.73 8.38 -6.58
N LEU A 46 3.37 7.21 -6.57
CA LEU A 46 4.08 6.70 -5.41
C LEU A 46 5.54 6.54 -5.77
N SER A 47 6.40 7.31 -5.11
CA SER A 47 7.83 7.34 -5.41
C SER A 47 8.63 6.77 -4.25
N PHE A 48 9.64 5.95 -4.58
CA PHE A 48 10.59 5.46 -3.60
C PHE A 48 11.97 6.05 -3.90
N ARG A 49 12.50 6.80 -2.93
CA ARG A 49 13.81 7.44 -3.04
C ARG A 49 14.82 6.68 -2.19
N ARG A 50 15.97 6.40 -2.76
CA ARG A 50 17.01 5.64 -2.09
C ARG A 50 17.50 6.36 -0.83
N ALA A 51 17.60 5.61 0.26
CA ALA A 51 18.14 6.07 1.53
C ALA A 51 19.03 4.98 2.12
N GLU A 52 20.02 5.37 2.92
CA GLU A 52 20.94 4.41 3.54
C GLU A 52 20.28 3.61 4.66
N ARG A 53 19.25 4.16 5.27
CA ARG A 53 18.53 3.54 6.38
C ARG A 53 17.03 3.55 6.12
N PRO A 54 16.30 2.54 6.62
CA PRO A 54 14.85 2.57 6.56
C PRO A 54 14.33 3.80 7.28
N ALA A 55 13.36 4.48 6.68
CA ALA A 55 12.71 5.59 7.34
C ALA A 55 11.80 5.05 8.44
N ARG A 56 11.98 5.56 9.66
CA ARG A 56 11.07 5.31 10.79
C ARG A 56 10.14 6.49 10.94
N ASP A 57 9.37 6.71 9.89
CA ASP A 57 8.50 7.87 9.78
C ASP A 57 7.10 7.65 10.37
N GLY A 58 6.79 6.42 10.78
CA GLY A 58 5.46 6.08 11.27
C GLY A 58 4.39 6.11 10.19
N MET A 59 4.78 6.22 8.93
CA MET A 59 3.83 6.30 7.81
C MET A 59 3.14 4.99 7.56
N GLN A 60 1.83 5.06 7.38
CA GLN A 60 1.01 3.95 6.91
C GLN A 60 0.33 4.36 5.62
N LEU A 61 0.39 3.51 4.61
CA LEU A 61 -0.39 3.69 3.39
C LEU A 61 -1.73 3.00 3.55
N GLY A 62 -2.78 3.66 3.11
CA GLY A 62 -4.12 3.07 3.13
C GLY A 62 -4.74 3.15 1.75
N PHE A 63 -5.25 2.02 1.25
CA PHE A 63 -6.01 1.94 0.00
C PHE A 63 -7.47 1.69 0.33
N ARG A 64 -8.31 2.64 -0.05
CA ARG A 64 -9.74 2.56 0.20
C ARG A 64 -10.42 1.75 -0.90
N VAL A 65 -11.31 0.84 -0.48
CA VAL A 65 -12.21 0.11 -1.39
C VAL A 65 -13.66 0.51 -1.14
N ASP A 66 -14.54 0.12 -2.05
CA ASP A 66 -15.92 0.60 -2.04
C ASP A 66 -16.89 -0.24 -1.23
N THR A 67 -16.49 -1.47 -0.85
CA THR A 67 -17.34 -2.38 -0.07
C THR A 67 -16.53 -3.19 0.93
N ALA A 68 -17.18 -3.63 1.99
CA ALA A 68 -16.57 -4.53 2.97
C ALA A 68 -16.17 -5.87 2.32
N ALA A 69 -16.96 -6.35 1.36
CA ALA A 69 -16.66 -7.59 0.65
C ALA A 69 -15.35 -7.50 -0.15
N GLU A 70 -15.03 -6.32 -0.68
CA GLU A 70 -13.77 -6.12 -1.39
C GLU A 70 -12.56 -6.22 -0.45
N VAL A 71 -12.70 -5.80 0.81
CA VAL A 71 -11.64 -5.98 1.81
C VAL A 71 -11.32 -7.47 1.95
N ASP A 72 -12.35 -8.29 2.11
CA ASP A 72 -12.19 -9.75 2.25
C ASP A 72 -11.60 -10.39 1.00
N ALA A 73 -12.06 -9.94 -0.17
CA ALA A 73 -11.56 -10.46 -1.45
C ALA A 73 -10.08 -10.15 -1.63
N TRP A 74 -9.65 -8.93 -1.30
CA TRP A 74 -8.24 -8.55 -1.34
C TRP A 74 -7.39 -9.36 -0.36
N ALA A 75 -7.89 -9.54 0.87
CA ALA A 75 -7.17 -10.33 1.88
C ALA A 75 -6.97 -11.77 1.40
N GLN A 76 -8.00 -12.38 0.83
CA GLN A 76 -7.93 -13.74 0.32
C GLN A 76 -6.96 -13.83 -0.86
N GLU A 77 -7.04 -12.91 -1.81
CA GLU A 77 -6.18 -12.94 -2.99
C GLU A 77 -4.71 -12.75 -2.63
N LEU A 78 -4.39 -11.76 -1.80
CA LEU A 78 -3.01 -11.53 -1.40
C LEU A 78 -2.46 -12.71 -0.61
N SER A 79 -3.26 -13.29 0.28
CA SER A 79 -2.85 -14.48 1.03
C SER A 79 -2.57 -15.66 0.11
N GLN A 80 -3.43 -15.90 -0.88
CA GLN A 80 -3.24 -16.99 -1.87
C GLN A 80 -2.00 -16.78 -2.73
N ARG A 81 -1.64 -15.53 -2.99
CA ARG A 81 -0.45 -15.18 -3.76
C ARG A 81 0.83 -15.14 -2.94
N GLY A 82 0.75 -15.51 -1.67
CA GLY A 82 1.92 -15.64 -0.80
C GLY A 82 2.33 -14.38 -0.05
N PHE A 83 1.54 -13.31 -0.08
CA PHE A 83 1.81 -12.14 0.73
C PHE A 83 1.45 -12.41 2.18
N ALA A 84 2.31 -11.97 3.10
CA ALA A 84 2.08 -12.17 4.53
C ALA A 84 1.17 -11.06 5.09
N LEU A 85 -0.04 -11.44 5.50
CA LEU A 85 -0.95 -10.52 6.16
C LEU A 85 -0.56 -10.37 7.63
N LEU A 86 -0.72 -9.16 8.17
CA LEU A 86 -0.47 -8.85 9.58
C LEU A 86 -1.70 -9.16 10.46
N GLY A 87 -2.47 -10.16 10.06
CA GLY A 87 -3.70 -10.59 10.70
C GLY A 87 -4.83 -10.72 9.70
N PRO A 88 -5.97 -11.33 10.09
CA PRO A 88 -7.11 -11.48 9.20
C PRO A 88 -7.83 -10.13 9.00
N ALA A 89 -8.63 -10.05 7.93
CA ALA A 89 -9.56 -8.93 7.77
C ALA A 89 -10.52 -8.88 8.96
N SER A 90 -10.73 -7.71 9.51
CA SER A 90 -11.56 -7.52 10.70
C SER A 90 -12.23 -6.15 10.69
N GLY A 91 -13.20 -6.00 11.58
CA GLY A 91 -13.98 -4.78 11.71
C GLY A 91 -15.38 -4.93 11.13
N ASP A 92 -16.31 -4.17 11.68
CA ASP A 92 -17.72 -4.23 11.31
C ASP A 92 -18.34 -2.83 11.30
N ARG A 93 -19.63 -2.78 11.03
CA ARG A 93 -20.37 -1.52 10.98
C ARG A 93 -20.30 -0.73 12.29
N TRP A 94 -20.30 -1.41 13.42
CA TRP A 94 -20.24 -0.75 14.74
C TRP A 94 -18.89 -0.10 14.99
N GLU A 95 -17.83 -0.74 14.51
CA GLU A 95 -16.47 -0.19 14.58
C GLU A 95 -16.22 0.88 13.53
N GLY A 96 -17.07 0.94 12.49
CA GLY A 96 -17.02 1.95 11.43
C GLY A 96 -16.09 1.62 10.28
N THR A 97 -15.22 0.65 10.42
CA THR A 97 -14.21 0.32 9.40
C THR A 97 -13.93 -1.18 9.40
N ARG A 98 -13.77 -1.74 8.20
CA ARG A 98 -13.23 -3.09 8.02
C ARG A 98 -11.92 -2.99 7.26
N SER A 99 -10.90 -3.70 7.70
CA SER A 99 -9.57 -3.59 7.11
C SER A 99 -8.72 -4.83 7.37
N PHE A 100 -7.64 -4.92 6.61
CA PHE A 100 -6.49 -5.77 6.94
C PHE A 100 -5.21 -5.02 6.55
N ARG A 101 -4.06 -5.54 6.99
CA ARG A 101 -2.77 -4.93 6.71
C ARG A 101 -1.78 -5.95 6.21
N VAL A 102 -0.86 -5.47 5.37
CA VAL A 102 0.35 -6.20 4.97
C VAL A 102 1.56 -5.32 5.25
N SER A 103 2.73 -5.93 5.32
CA SER A 103 3.98 -5.19 5.45
C SER A 103 4.66 -5.08 4.09
N ASP A 104 5.12 -3.88 3.72
CA ASP A 104 5.95 -3.73 2.54
C ASP A 104 7.40 -4.15 2.85
N PRO A 105 8.31 -4.20 1.83
CA PRO A 105 9.70 -4.63 2.07
C PRO A 105 10.51 -3.74 3.01
N ASP A 106 10.09 -2.49 3.20
CA ASP A 106 10.75 -1.57 4.14
C ASP A 106 10.13 -1.60 5.53
N GLY A 107 9.15 -2.48 5.77
CA GLY A 107 8.50 -2.61 7.06
C GLY A 107 7.33 -1.66 7.30
N ARG A 108 6.92 -0.88 6.29
CA ARG A 108 5.73 -0.03 6.41
C ARG A 108 4.48 -0.88 6.38
N GLN A 109 3.51 -0.50 7.19
CA GLN A 109 2.19 -1.12 7.14
C GLN A 109 1.38 -0.53 5.99
N VAL A 110 0.75 -1.41 5.23
CA VAL A 110 -0.14 -1.04 4.14
C VAL A 110 -1.51 -1.62 4.45
N ALA A 111 -2.51 -0.75 4.56
CA ALA A 111 -3.88 -1.15 4.87
C ALA A 111 -4.75 -1.14 3.62
N ILE A 112 -5.63 -2.12 3.53
CA ILE A 112 -6.78 -2.10 2.62
C ILE A 112 -8.00 -1.94 3.51
N PHE A 113 -8.82 -0.92 3.24
CA PHE A 113 -9.89 -0.59 4.17
C PHE A 113 -11.17 -0.12 3.47
N TYR A 114 -12.28 -0.31 4.18
CA TYR A 114 -13.59 0.23 3.84
C TYR A 114 -14.19 0.92 5.05
N HIS A 115 -14.66 2.14 4.85
CA HIS A 115 -15.42 2.87 5.86
C HIS A 115 -16.91 2.65 5.66
N TYR A 116 -17.56 2.09 6.67
CA TYR A 116 -19.00 1.97 6.65
C TYR A 116 -19.64 3.36 6.68
N PRO A 117 -20.78 3.55 5.99
CA PRO A 117 -21.50 4.82 6.07
C PRO A 117 -21.92 5.14 7.51
N ALA A 118 -21.95 6.42 7.83
CA ALA A 118 -22.35 6.91 9.14
C ALA A 118 -23.86 6.67 9.40
#